data_2c6bc858e2f9a7fd66e4de979d5a1b18
#
_entry.id   2c6bc858e2f9a7fd66e4de979d5a1b18
#
_cell.length_a   1.000
_cell.length_b   1.000
_cell.length_c   1.000
_cell.angle_alpha   90.00
_cell.angle_beta   90.00
_cell.angle_gamma   90.00
#
_symmetry.space_group_name_H-M   'P 1'
#
loop_
_entity.id
_entity.type
_entity.pdbx_description
1 polymer ?
#
loop_
_entity_poly.entity_id
_entity_poly.type
_entity_poly.pdbx_seq_one_letter_code
_entity_poly.pdbx_strand_id
1 'polypeptide(L)'
;MEIKTERIELDSMEDAAGLFGVLDENISVFEQETGTLITVNGDGIGIEGEAENAALCRIVLEKLLSMQRKGEPINRSRIRYAVDLAREGNADLISEIMGDVVALTARGKQIKCKTLGQKKYVQALKEHELVFGVGPAGTGKTYLAVAMAVLAFKNKEVDKIILTRPAVEAGEKLCFLPGDLQNKVDPYLRPLYDALQEFFGMETYRNLMERGAIEVAPLAYMRGRTLNNAYIILDEAQNCSIEQMKMFLTRLGEGSRAVITGDITQIDLPREKKSGLIHAIGILRDVEGIRVIQLTHKDVVRHELVQRIIQAYERSEKKDN
;
A
#
# COMPACT_ATOMS: atom_id res chain seq x y z
N MET A 1 9.61 -28.84 27.33
CA MET A 1 9.98 -28.04 26.15
C MET A 1 11.49 -28.10 26.01
N GLU A 2 12.00 -28.53 24.88
CA GLU A 2 13.44 -28.66 24.65
C GLU A 2 13.99 -27.30 24.24
N ILE A 3 14.89 -26.73 25.05
CA ILE A 3 15.58 -25.48 24.72
C ILE A 3 16.70 -25.84 23.75
N LYS A 4 16.74 -25.16 22.63
CA LYS A 4 17.76 -25.32 21.58
C LYS A 4 18.52 -24.01 21.40
N THR A 5 19.82 -24.15 21.14
CA THR A 5 20.68 -23.03 20.76
C THR A 5 21.01 -23.14 19.29
N GLU A 6 20.67 -22.14 18.50
CA GLU A 6 21.05 -21.97 17.09
C GLU A 6 22.13 -20.89 17.00
N ARG A 7 22.96 -20.92 15.93
CA ARG A 7 24.00 -19.91 15.72
C ARG A 7 24.02 -19.49 14.26
N ILE A 8 24.26 -18.19 14.05
CA ILE A 8 24.50 -17.60 12.73
C ILE A 8 25.88 -16.96 12.77
N GLU A 9 26.73 -17.28 11.81
CA GLU A 9 28.03 -16.66 11.64
C GLU A 9 27.87 -15.30 10.94
N LEU A 10 28.63 -14.31 11.39
CA LEU A 10 28.68 -12.98 10.80
C LEU A 10 29.99 -12.79 10.07
N ASP A 11 29.94 -12.19 8.88
CA ASP A 11 31.14 -11.87 8.12
C ASP A 11 31.87 -10.63 8.68
N SER A 12 31.10 -9.74 9.35
CA SER A 12 31.63 -8.52 9.98
C SER A 12 30.73 -8.01 11.11
N MET A 13 31.29 -7.19 11.99
CA MET A 13 30.50 -6.46 12.99
C MET A 13 29.55 -5.41 12.38
N GLU A 14 29.81 -4.96 11.14
CA GLU A 14 28.92 -4.06 10.41
C GLU A 14 27.60 -4.75 10.06
N ASP A 15 27.62 -6.06 9.82
CA ASP A 15 26.44 -6.87 9.59
C ASP A 15 25.53 -6.86 10.83
N ALA A 16 26.10 -7.03 12.03
CA ALA A 16 25.34 -6.96 13.28
C ALA A 16 24.74 -5.56 13.50
N ALA A 17 25.58 -4.52 13.33
CA ALA A 17 25.13 -3.14 13.50
C ALA A 17 24.01 -2.76 12.51
N GLY A 18 24.12 -3.21 11.26
CA GLY A 18 23.07 -2.96 10.26
C GLY A 18 21.79 -3.72 10.50
N LEU A 19 21.86 -4.90 11.11
CA LEU A 19 20.69 -5.73 11.44
C LEU A 19 19.99 -5.26 12.73
N PHE A 20 20.79 -5.03 13.77
CA PHE A 20 20.26 -4.70 15.09
C PHE A 20 20.07 -3.20 15.35
N GLY A 21 20.63 -2.35 14.47
CA GLY A 21 20.48 -0.90 14.58
C GLY A 21 21.37 -0.26 15.64
N VAL A 22 21.12 1.03 15.88
CA VAL A 22 21.90 1.80 16.86
C VAL A 22 21.60 1.28 18.27
N LEU A 23 22.64 0.94 19.03
CA LEU A 23 22.51 0.39 20.40
C LEU A 23 21.65 -0.88 20.45
N ASP A 24 21.70 -1.70 19.41
CA ASP A 24 21.02 -2.99 19.34
C ASP A 24 19.49 -2.94 19.57
N GLU A 25 18.87 -1.80 19.25
CA GLU A 25 17.45 -1.51 19.50
C GLU A 25 16.48 -2.53 18.88
N ASN A 26 16.91 -3.26 17.86
CA ASN A 26 16.11 -4.26 17.17
C ASN A 26 16.16 -5.65 17.84
N ILE A 27 17.15 -5.95 18.70
CA ILE A 27 17.24 -7.24 19.40
C ILE A 27 15.96 -7.49 20.17
N SER A 28 15.53 -6.52 20.98
CA SER A 28 14.32 -6.65 21.77
C SER A 28 13.06 -6.93 20.94
N VAL A 29 13.02 -6.49 19.69
CA VAL A 29 11.90 -6.76 18.78
C VAL A 29 11.92 -8.21 18.32
N PHE A 30 13.09 -8.74 17.94
CA PHE A 30 13.22 -10.15 17.58
C PHE A 30 12.83 -11.05 18.76
N GLU A 31 13.36 -10.75 19.96
CA GLU A 31 13.08 -11.52 21.15
C GLU A 31 11.58 -11.54 21.51
N GLN A 32 10.93 -10.38 21.47
CA GLN A 32 9.50 -10.25 21.72
C GLN A 32 8.65 -10.98 20.70
N GLU A 33 9.01 -10.87 19.43
CA GLU A 33 8.23 -11.47 18.35
C GLU A 33 8.46 -12.97 18.22
N THR A 34 9.64 -13.48 18.52
CA THR A 34 9.96 -14.92 18.36
C THR A 34 9.92 -15.72 19.66
N GLY A 35 9.98 -15.05 20.82
CA GLY A 35 10.06 -15.72 22.13
C GLY A 35 11.42 -16.38 22.37
N THR A 36 12.50 -15.83 21.76
CA THR A 36 13.88 -16.32 21.92
C THR A 36 14.74 -15.29 22.64
N LEU A 37 15.89 -15.70 23.13
CA LEU A 37 16.95 -14.84 23.63
C LEU A 37 18.04 -14.72 22.57
N ILE A 38 18.51 -13.49 22.29
CA ILE A 38 19.54 -13.23 21.28
C ILE A 38 20.80 -12.68 21.96
N THR A 39 21.92 -13.29 21.65
CA THR A 39 23.24 -12.85 22.08
C THR A 39 24.14 -12.57 20.87
N VAL A 40 24.81 -11.41 20.88
CA VAL A 40 25.76 -11.05 19.80
C VAL A 40 27.17 -11.16 20.38
N ASN A 41 27.95 -12.08 19.84
CA ASN A 41 29.37 -12.27 20.18
C ASN A 41 30.19 -11.98 18.92
N GLY A 42 31.44 -11.54 19.10
CA GLY A 42 32.30 -10.98 18.05
C GLY A 42 32.32 -11.64 16.67
N ASP A 43 31.89 -12.87 16.52
CA ASP A 43 31.87 -13.67 15.28
C ASP A 43 30.50 -14.24 14.94
N GLY A 44 29.45 -13.96 15.72
CA GLY A 44 28.14 -14.55 15.45
C GLY A 44 27.01 -14.09 16.33
N ILE A 45 25.81 -14.56 15.98
CA ILE A 45 24.56 -14.37 16.70
C ILE A 45 24.16 -15.71 17.29
N GLY A 46 24.06 -15.76 18.63
CA GLY A 46 23.46 -16.90 19.35
C GLY A 46 21.96 -16.67 19.53
N ILE A 47 21.17 -17.73 19.33
CA ILE A 47 19.70 -17.71 19.45
C ILE A 47 19.34 -18.85 20.40
N GLU A 48 18.73 -18.56 21.55
CA GLU A 48 18.31 -19.55 22.52
C GLU A 48 16.81 -19.49 22.73
N GLY A 49 16.12 -20.62 22.67
CA GLY A 49 14.68 -20.71 22.84
C GLY A 49 14.12 -22.09 22.59
N GLU A 50 12.79 -22.22 22.55
CA GLU A 50 12.14 -23.44 22.12
C GLU A 50 12.54 -23.78 20.67
N ALA A 51 12.70 -25.06 20.35
CA ALA A 51 13.28 -25.52 19.08
C ALA A 51 12.60 -24.88 17.85
N GLU A 52 11.27 -24.79 17.83
CA GLU A 52 10.53 -24.18 16.73
C GLU A 52 10.78 -22.66 16.63
N ASN A 53 10.79 -21.99 17.78
CA ASN A 53 11.00 -20.55 17.86
C ASN A 53 12.45 -20.16 17.47
N ALA A 54 13.42 -20.93 17.95
CA ALA A 54 14.83 -20.73 17.58
C ALA A 54 15.07 -20.92 16.08
N ALA A 55 14.50 -21.97 15.48
CA ALA A 55 14.58 -22.21 14.05
C ALA A 55 13.91 -21.09 13.22
N LEU A 56 12.72 -20.63 13.63
CA LEU A 56 12.01 -19.53 13.01
C LEU A 56 12.83 -18.22 13.09
N CYS A 57 13.35 -17.90 14.27
CA CYS A 57 14.18 -16.71 14.50
C CYS A 57 15.43 -16.74 13.61
N ARG A 58 16.11 -17.88 13.52
CA ARG A 58 17.28 -18.09 12.66
C ARG A 58 16.95 -17.79 11.19
N ILE A 59 15.88 -18.38 10.66
CA ILE A 59 15.47 -18.16 9.26
C ILE A 59 15.23 -16.68 8.99
N VAL A 60 14.51 -15.98 9.88
CA VAL A 60 14.21 -14.56 9.75
C VAL A 60 15.48 -13.72 9.78
N LEU A 61 16.38 -13.99 10.74
CA LEU A 61 17.66 -13.29 10.85
C LEU A 61 18.52 -13.47 9.60
N GLU A 62 18.67 -14.69 9.09
CA GLU A 62 19.44 -14.99 7.87
C GLU A 62 18.88 -14.23 6.64
N LYS A 63 17.55 -14.20 6.47
CA LYS A 63 16.89 -13.49 5.36
C LYS A 63 17.08 -11.97 5.49
N LEU A 64 16.89 -11.41 6.68
CA LEU A 64 17.06 -9.97 6.92
C LEU A 64 18.53 -9.54 6.82
N LEU A 65 19.49 -10.37 7.27
CA LEU A 65 20.91 -10.15 7.09
C LEU A 65 21.30 -10.09 5.60
N SER A 66 20.79 -11.03 4.79
CA SER A 66 20.99 -11.01 3.34
C SER A 66 20.45 -9.73 2.68
N MET A 67 19.36 -9.17 3.19
CA MET A 67 18.80 -7.91 2.70
C MET A 67 19.63 -6.70 3.14
N GLN A 68 20.07 -6.68 4.40
CA GLN A 68 20.92 -5.62 4.94
C GLN A 68 22.23 -5.51 4.14
N ARG A 69 22.86 -6.64 3.78
CA ARG A 69 24.06 -6.70 2.92
C ARG A 69 23.82 -6.12 1.52
N LYS A 70 22.57 -6.09 1.04
CA LYS A 70 22.17 -5.42 -0.22
C LYS A 70 21.83 -3.93 -0.03
N GLY A 71 22.07 -3.38 1.16
CA GLY A 71 21.79 -1.98 1.49
C GLY A 71 20.35 -1.68 1.88
N GLU A 72 19.53 -2.71 2.16
CA GLU A 72 18.16 -2.50 2.61
C GLU A 72 18.14 -2.18 4.12
N PRO A 73 17.55 -1.05 4.55
CA PRO A 73 17.48 -0.72 5.96
C PRO A 73 16.55 -1.68 6.70
N ILE A 74 17.00 -2.23 7.82
CA ILE A 74 16.19 -3.06 8.70
C ILE A 74 15.58 -2.18 9.79
N ASN A 75 14.28 -2.30 9.99
CA ASN A 75 13.54 -1.59 11.02
C ASN A 75 12.49 -2.50 11.69
N ARG A 76 11.95 -2.06 12.80
CA ARG A 76 11.00 -2.83 13.64
C ARG A 76 9.80 -3.37 12.85
N SER A 77 9.23 -2.58 11.96
CA SER A 77 8.08 -3.02 11.13
C SER A 77 8.46 -4.14 10.17
N ARG A 78 9.67 -4.07 9.58
CA ARG A 78 10.19 -5.14 8.70
C ARG A 78 10.43 -6.42 9.47
N ILE A 79 11.00 -6.33 10.68
CA ILE A 79 11.25 -7.50 11.53
C ILE A 79 9.92 -8.20 11.85
N ARG A 80 8.94 -7.47 12.38
CA ARG A 80 7.61 -8.03 12.68
C ARG A 80 6.99 -8.69 11.46
N TYR A 81 6.99 -8.00 10.34
CA TYR A 81 6.43 -8.55 9.10
C TYR A 81 7.17 -9.80 8.62
N ALA A 82 8.50 -9.85 8.73
CA ALA A 82 9.31 -11.01 8.38
C ALA A 82 9.01 -12.20 9.30
N VAL A 83 8.84 -11.97 10.59
CA VAL A 83 8.44 -13.01 11.56
C VAL A 83 7.04 -13.55 11.23
N ASP A 84 6.07 -12.68 10.93
CA ASP A 84 4.72 -13.10 10.55
C ASP A 84 4.73 -13.96 9.29
N LEU A 85 5.48 -13.56 8.25
CA LEU A 85 5.65 -14.34 7.03
C LEU A 85 6.27 -15.71 7.29
N ALA A 86 7.30 -15.76 8.13
CA ALA A 86 7.98 -17.00 8.46
C ALA A 86 7.05 -17.97 9.23
N ARG A 87 6.23 -17.45 10.17
CA ARG A 87 5.20 -18.23 10.88
C ARG A 87 4.15 -18.81 9.93
N GLU A 88 3.84 -18.12 8.84
CA GLU A 88 2.91 -18.57 7.81
C GLU A 88 3.53 -19.55 6.80
N GLY A 89 4.80 -19.94 6.98
CA GLY A 89 5.53 -20.80 6.05
C GLY A 89 6.00 -20.10 4.77
N ASN A 90 5.98 -18.76 4.74
CA ASN A 90 6.32 -17.92 3.59
C ASN A 90 7.70 -17.24 3.71
N ALA A 91 8.63 -17.81 4.47
CA ALA A 91 9.95 -17.23 4.75
C ALA A 91 10.75 -16.92 3.47
N ASP A 92 10.61 -17.72 2.43
CA ASP A 92 11.31 -17.52 1.15
C ASP A 92 10.88 -16.22 0.44
N LEU A 93 9.66 -15.77 0.68
CA LEU A 93 9.13 -14.54 0.10
C LEU A 93 9.70 -13.27 0.74
N ILE A 94 10.34 -13.35 1.92
CA ILE A 94 10.88 -12.18 2.63
C ILE A 94 11.84 -11.38 1.74
N SER A 95 12.82 -12.05 1.13
CA SER A 95 13.82 -11.41 0.26
C SER A 95 13.21 -10.94 -1.07
N GLU A 96 12.25 -11.67 -1.60
CA GLU A 96 11.60 -11.39 -2.88
C GLU A 96 10.68 -10.18 -2.84
N ILE A 97 9.90 -10.04 -1.74
CA ILE A 97 8.93 -8.94 -1.59
C ILE A 97 9.63 -7.59 -1.54
N MET A 98 10.78 -7.51 -0.90
CA MET A 98 11.44 -6.25 -0.57
C MET A 98 12.51 -5.82 -1.58
N GLY A 99 12.81 -6.66 -2.60
CA GLY A 99 13.86 -6.38 -3.60
C GLY A 99 13.40 -5.54 -4.78
N ASP A 100 12.16 -5.71 -5.23
CA ASP A 100 11.69 -5.13 -6.49
C ASP A 100 11.34 -3.65 -6.39
N VAL A 101 11.95 -2.83 -7.23
CA VAL A 101 11.61 -1.42 -7.37
C VAL A 101 10.36 -1.29 -8.23
N VAL A 102 9.30 -0.72 -7.68
CA VAL A 102 8.04 -0.45 -8.38
C VAL A 102 8.16 0.82 -9.24
N ALA A 103 8.69 1.89 -8.67
CA ALA A 103 8.86 3.18 -9.34
C ALA A 103 9.95 4.01 -8.66
N LEU A 104 10.37 5.10 -9.35
CA LEU A 104 11.26 6.12 -8.79
C LEU A 104 10.49 7.43 -8.62
N THR A 105 10.66 8.09 -7.49
CA THR A 105 10.19 9.46 -7.30
C THR A 105 11.02 10.45 -8.11
N ALA A 106 10.60 11.70 -8.23
CA ALA A 106 11.35 12.76 -8.89
C ALA A 106 12.73 13.01 -8.25
N ARG A 107 12.90 12.67 -6.97
CA ARG A 107 14.16 12.79 -6.23
C ARG A 107 15.02 11.51 -6.25
N GLY A 108 14.67 10.53 -7.08
CA GLY A 108 15.40 9.27 -7.19
C GLY A 108 15.16 8.26 -6.06
N LYS A 109 14.22 8.53 -5.13
CA LYS A 109 13.88 7.58 -4.09
C LYS A 109 13.17 6.38 -4.69
N GLN A 110 13.66 5.18 -4.40
CA GLN A 110 13.05 3.93 -4.83
C GLN A 110 11.79 3.63 -4.03
N ILE A 111 10.70 3.35 -4.73
CA ILE A 111 9.47 2.84 -4.15
C ILE A 111 9.44 1.34 -4.36
N LYS A 112 9.32 0.61 -3.25
CA LYS A 112 9.29 -0.85 -3.19
C LYS A 112 8.05 -1.34 -2.48
N CYS A 113 7.58 -2.52 -2.82
CA CYS A 113 6.56 -3.19 -2.02
C CYS A 113 7.11 -3.49 -0.62
N LYS A 114 6.29 -3.29 0.38
CA LYS A 114 6.63 -3.56 1.78
C LYS A 114 5.96 -4.81 2.33
N THR A 115 4.94 -5.31 1.61
CA THR A 115 4.15 -6.47 2.01
C THR A 115 3.84 -7.36 0.81
N LEU A 116 3.49 -8.62 1.07
CA LEU A 116 3.08 -9.58 0.05
C LEU A 116 1.78 -9.13 -0.64
N GLY A 117 0.84 -8.56 0.13
CA GLY A 117 -0.39 -8.01 -0.44
C GLY A 117 -0.11 -6.88 -1.42
N GLN A 118 0.83 -5.96 -1.08
CA GLN A 118 1.27 -4.92 -1.99
C GLN A 118 1.94 -5.48 -3.25
N LYS A 119 2.77 -6.53 -3.13
CA LYS A 119 3.39 -7.19 -4.29
C LYS A 119 2.35 -7.81 -5.21
N LYS A 120 1.39 -8.56 -4.66
CA LYS A 120 0.27 -9.13 -5.44
C LYS A 120 -0.56 -8.04 -6.11
N TYR A 121 -0.77 -6.91 -5.43
CA TYR A 121 -1.49 -5.77 -5.99
C TYR A 121 -0.73 -5.12 -7.15
N VAL A 122 0.55 -4.84 -6.99
CA VAL A 122 1.38 -4.30 -8.09
C VAL A 122 1.45 -5.26 -9.28
N GLN A 123 1.55 -6.56 -9.03
CA GLN A 123 1.52 -7.56 -10.11
C GLN A 123 0.18 -7.54 -10.85
N ALA A 124 -0.94 -7.48 -10.14
CA ALA A 124 -2.26 -7.36 -10.77
C ALA A 124 -2.39 -6.09 -11.61
N LEU A 125 -1.85 -4.95 -11.13
CA LEU A 125 -1.84 -3.68 -11.88
C LEU A 125 -1.02 -3.74 -13.17
N LYS A 126 -0.04 -4.63 -13.28
CA LYS A 126 0.75 -4.85 -14.50
C LYS A 126 0.00 -5.75 -15.51
N GLU A 127 -0.73 -6.73 -15.03
CA GLU A 127 -1.27 -7.83 -15.84
C GLU A 127 -2.71 -7.61 -16.30
N HIS A 128 -3.49 -6.77 -15.61
CA HIS A 128 -4.94 -6.64 -15.87
C HIS A 128 -5.31 -5.22 -16.27
N GLU A 129 -6.36 -5.11 -17.10
CA GLU A 129 -6.89 -3.83 -17.56
C GLU A 129 -7.67 -3.09 -16.47
N LEU A 130 -8.35 -3.85 -15.60
CA LEU A 130 -9.16 -3.29 -14.53
C LEU A 130 -8.87 -4.02 -13.21
N VAL A 131 -8.41 -3.26 -12.21
CA VAL A 131 -8.04 -3.81 -10.89
C VAL A 131 -8.82 -3.10 -9.78
N PHE A 132 -9.46 -3.89 -8.95
CA PHE A 132 -10.01 -3.42 -7.67
C PHE A 132 -8.98 -3.68 -6.56
N GLY A 133 -8.46 -2.61 -5.95
CA GLY A 133 -7.58 -2.64 -4.79
C GLY A 133 -8.36 -2.27 -3.53
N VAL A 134 -8.76 -3.25 -2.73
CA VAL A 134 -9.65 -3.07 -1.59
C VAL A 134 -8.94 -3.41 -0.29
N GLY A 135 -9.16 -2.64 0.75
CA GLY A 135 -8.58 -2.92 2.07
C GLY A 135 -8.46 -1.68 2.96
N PRO A 136 -7.95 -1.84 4.18
CA PRO A 136 -7.87 -0.77 5.18
C PRO A 136 -7.04 0.43 4.72
N ALA A 137 -7.30 1.58 5.33
CA ALA A 137 -6.48 2.77 5.15
C ALA A 137 -5.03 2.51 5.58
N GLY A 138 -4.05 3.08 4.85
CA GLY A 138 -2.62 2.90 5.14
C GLY A 138 -1.98 1.68 4.51
N THR A 139 -2.69 0.88 3.70
CA THR A 139 -2.12 -0.24 2.93
C THR A 139 -1.43 0.18 1.63
N GLY A 140 -1.44 1.48 1.30
CA GLY A 140 -0.74 2.03 0.13
C GLY A 140 -1.48 1.86 -1.21
N LYS A 141 -2.76 1.49 -1.21
CA LYS A 141 -3.57 1.25 -2.43
C LYS A 141 -3.45 2.38 -3.46
N THR A 142 -3.85 3.57 -3.06
CA THR A 142 -3.86 4.75 -3.91
C THR A 142 -2.46 5.17 -4.33
N TYR A 143 -1.51 5.14 -3.40
CA TYR A 143 -0.12 5.50 -3.66
C TYR A 143 0.55 4.57 -4.70
N LEU A 144 0.37 3.26 -4.56
CA LEU A 144 0.90 2.28 -5.52
C LEU A 144 0.17 2.36 -6.87
N ALA A 145 -1.14 2.63 -6.89
CA ALA A 145 -1.87 2.88 -8.13
C ALA A 145 -1.32 4.10 -8.88
N VAL A 146 -1.05 5.21 -8.17
CA VAL A 146 -0.42 6.41 -8.75
C VAL A 146 0.99 6.10 -9.24
N ALA A 147 1.80 5.36 -8.48
CA ALA A 147 3.14 4.94 -8.90
C ALA A 147 3.11 4.16 -10.22
N MET A 148 2.17 3.23 -10.36
CA MET A 148 2.00 2.44 -11.58
C MET A 148 1.46 3.26 -12.76
N ALA A 149 0.56 4.21 -12.51
CA ALA A 149 0.07 5.14 -13.53
C ALA A 149 1.21 6.02 -14.07
N VAL A 150 2.06 6.53 -13.18
CA VAL A 150 3.24 7.31 -13.56
C VAL A 150 4.24 6.48 -14.36
N LEU A 151 4.45 5.22 -13.96
CA LEU A 151 5.33 4.31 -14.70
C LEU A 151 4.80 4.04 -16.11
N ALA A 152 3.52 3.70 -16.25
CA ALA A 152 2.87 3.46 -17.52
C ALA A 152 2.93 4.71 -18.42
N PHE A 153 2.72 5.89 -17.86
CA PHE A 153 2.83 7.16 -18.59
C PHE A 153 4.28 7.44 -19.05
N LYS A 154 5.27 7.27 -18.19
CA LYS A 154 6.69 7.43 -18.53
C LYS A 154 7.15 6.44 -19.60
N ASN A 155 6.61 5.22 -19.59
CA ASN A 155 6.86 4.17 -20.58
C ASN A 155 6.07 4.39 -21.89
N LYS A 156 5.22 5.43 -21.98
CA LYS A 156 4.34 5.71 -23.14
C LYS A 156 3.33 4.57 -23.41
N GLU A 157 2.94 3.82 -22.39
CA GLU A 157 1.88 2.82 -22.48
C GLU A 157 0.49 3.49 -22.49
N VAL A 158 0.41 4.70 -21.94
CA VAL A 158 -0.78 5.56 -21.95
C VAL A 158 -0.39 7.02 -22.20
N ASP A 159 -1.33 7.79 -22.76
CA ASP A 159 -1.14 9.21 -23.08
C ASP A 159 -1.58 10.14 -21.94
N LYS A 160 -2.41 9.63 -21.02
CA LYS A 160 -3.03 10.41 -19.94
C LYS A 160 -3.10 9.65 -18.63
N ILE A 161 -3.05 10.41 -17.53
CA ILE A 161 -3.39 9.94 -16.18
C ILE A 161 -4.64 10.69 -15.73
N ILE A 162 -5.69 9.97 -15.37
CA ILE A 162 -6.95 10.54 -14.90
C ILE A 162 -7.21 10.04 -13.49
N LEU A 163 -7.24 10.97 -12.54
CA LEU A 163 -7.53 10.68 -11.15
C LEU A 163 -8.91 11.25 -10.80
N THR A 164 -9.76 10.41 -10.24
CA THR A 164 -11.11 10.81 -9.87
C THR A 164 -11.50 10.26 -8.52
N ARG A 165 -12.37 10.97 -7.84
CA ARG A 165 -12.91 10.62 -6.52
C ARG A 165 -14.39 10.99 -6.46
N PRO A 166 -15.25 10.19 -5.81
CA PRO A 166 -16.61 10.62 -5.54
C PRO A 166 -16.59 11.86 -4.63
N ALA A 167 -17.39 12.84 -4.95
CA ALA A 167 -17.64 13.95 -4.06
C ALA A 167 -18.60 13.45 -2.96
N VAL A 168 -18.07 13.12 -1.78
CA VAL A 168 -18.86 12.68 -0.64
C VAL A 168 -18.96 13.82 0.35
N GLU A 169 -20.14 14.13 0.80
CA GLU A 169 -20.39 15.00 1.93
C GLU A 169 -20.11 14.20 3.22
N ALA A 170 -18.86 14.15 3.67
CA ALA A 170 -18.54 13.60 4.99
C ALA A 170 -19.03 14.58 6.07
N GLY A 171 -20.32 14.52 6.41
CA GLY A 171 -20.89 15.33 7.50
C GLY A 171 -21.05 16.83 7.24
N GLU A 172 -20.26 17.41 6.34
CA GLU A 172 -20.35 18.80 5.90
C GLU A 172 -20.98 18.84 4.51
N LYS A 173 -22.17 19.41 4.40
CA LYS A 173 -22.83 19.59 3.10
C LYS A 173 -21.95 20.50 2.24
N LEU A 174 -21.39 19.98 1.16
CA LEU A 174 -20.66 20.73 0.12
C LEU A 174 -21.38 22.02 -0.32
N CYS A 175 -22.71 22.08 -0.13
CA CYS A 175 -23.54 23.24 -0.39
C CYS A 175 -23.17 24.49 0.44
N PHE A 176 -22.51 24.35 1.58
CA PHE A 176 -22.16 25.48 2.46
C PHE A 176 -20.77 26.05 2.24
N LEU A 177 -19.91 25.39 1.45
CA LEU A 177 -18.60 25.93 1.13
C LEU A 177 -18.72 27.01 0.04
N PRO A 178 -18.10 28.19 0.18
CA PRO A 178 -18.08 29.21 -0.87
C PRO A 178 -17.21 28.75 -2.05
N GLY A 179 -17.61 29.11 -3.27
CA GLY A 179 -16.88 28.79 -4.50
C GLY A 179 -17.62 27.85 -5.45
N ASP A 180 -17.03 27.63 -6.61
CA ASP A 180 -17.53 26.66 -7.58
C ASP A 180 -17.29 25.18 -7.11
N LEU A 181 -17.89 24.24 -7.82
CA LEU A 181 -17.82 22.83 -7.44
C LEU A 181 -16.37 22.33 -7.38
N GLN A 182 -15.51 22.83 -8.24
CA GLN A 182 -14.11 22.44 -8.34
C GLN A 182 -13.33 22.88 -7.09
N ASN A 183 -13.50 24.12 -6.66
CA ASN A 183 -12.87 24.65 -5.43
C ASN A 183 -13.34 23.93 -4.18
N LYS A 184 -14.58 23.46 -4.15
CA LYS A 184 -15.16 22.72 -3.01
C LYS A 184 -14.62 21.30 -2.89
N VAL A 185 -14.26 20.66 -4.01
CA VAL A 185 -13.77 19.27 -4.04
C VAL A 185 -12.25 19.20 -3.95
N ASP A 186 -11.54 20.28 -4.29
CA ASP A 186 -10.07 20.35 -4.33
C ASP A 186 -9.38 19.86 -3.04
N PRO A 187 -9.84 20.21 -1.81
CA PRO A 187 -9.23 19.68 -0.59
C PRO A 187 -9.23 18.15 -0.49
N TYR A 188 -10.26 17.50 -1.01
CA TYR A 188 -10.38 16.04 -0.99
C TYR A 188 -9.48 15.35 -2.02
N LEU A 189 -9.01 16.08 -3.03
CA LEU A 189 -8.11 15.59 -4.07
C LEU A 189 -6.62 15.80 -3.71
N ARG A 190 -6.32 16.55 -2.63
CA ARG A 190 -4.94 16.83 -2.21
C ARG A 190 -4.02 15.61 -2.12
N PRO A 191 -4.42 14.49 -1.51
CA PRO A 191 -3.55 13.32 -1.43
C PRO A 191 -3.12 12.78 -2.81
N LEU A 192 -3.96 12.96 -3.83
CA LEU A 192 -3.67 12.57 -5.21
C LEU A 192 -2.66 13.54 -5.84
N TYR A 193 -2.83 14.85 -5.61
CA TYR A 193 -1.87 15.86 -6.06
C TYR A 193 -0.49 15.64 -5.45
N ASP A 194 -0.44 15.41 -4.13
CA ASP A 194 0.81 15.20 -3.41
C ASP A 194 1.57 13.98 -3.94
N ALA A 195 0.86 12.87 -4.20
CA ALA A 195 1.45 11.68 -4.80
C ALA A 195 2.01 11.94 -6.20
N LEU A 196 1.23 12.61 -7.09
CA LEU A 196 1.71 12.95 -8.43
C LEU A 196 2.94 13.86 -8.40
N GLN A 197 2.95 14.85 -7.50
CA GLN A 197 4.07 15.78 -7.34
C GLN A 197 5.33 15.06 -6.80
N GLU A 198 5.18 14.07 -5.92
CA GLU A 198 6.31 13.25 -5.46
C GLU A 198 6.97 12.49 -6.62
N PHE A 199 6.17 11.96 -7.58
CA PHE A 199 6.68 11.16 -8.70
C PHE A 199 7.17 11.97 -9.90
N PHE A 200 6.56 13.11 -10.20
CA PHE A 200 6.94 13.95 -11.36
C PHE A 200 7.83 15.12 -10.98
N GLY A 201 7.79 15.59 -9.73
CA GLY A 201 8.29 16.89 -9.31
C GLY A 201 7.30 18.01 -9.69
N MET A 202 7.39 19.13 -8.98
CA MET A 202 6.41 20.22 -9.08
C MET A 202 6.31 20.82 -10.48
N GLU A 203 7.45 21.09 -11.11
CA GLU A 203 7.50 21.74 -12.44
C GLU A 203 6.92 20.83 -13.53
N THR A 204 7.39 19.59 -13.60
CA THR A 204 6.89 18.61 -14.57
C THR A 204 5.39 18.35 -14.38
N TYR A 205 4.94 18.21 -13.12
CA TYR A 205 3.54 18.03 -12.79
C TYR A 205 2.67 19.18 -13.33
N ARG A 206 3.07 20.45 -13.10
CA ARG A 206 2.34 21.62 -13.63
C ARG A 206 2.24 21.60 -15.14
N ASN A 207 3.36 21.37 -15.84
CA ASN A 207 3.39 21.30 -17.29
C ASN A 207 2.47 20.20 -17.86
N LEU A 208 2.38 19.05 -17.18
CA LEU A 208 1.51 17.94 -17.58
C LEU A 208 0.03 18.25 -17.34
N MET A 209 -0.30 18.94 -16.24
CA MET A 209 -1.66 19.42 -15.96
C MET A 209 -2.12 20.45 -17.01
N GLU A 210 -1.27 21.44 -17.34
CA GLU A 210 -1.57 22.48 -18.33
C GLU A 210 -1.79 21.89 -19.72
N ARG A 211 -1.07 20.84 -20.08
CA ARG A 211 -1.23 20.12 -21.36
C ARG A 211 -2.40 19.12 -21.36
N GLY A 212 -3.08 18.94 -20.23
CA GLY A 212 -4.15 17.97 -20.07
C GLY A 212 -3.69 16.50 -20.14
N ALA A 213 -2.39 16.23 -19.95
CA ALA A 213 -1.84 14.89 -19.84
C ALA A 213 -2.10 14.28 -18.44
N ILE A 214 -2.30 15.12 -17.44
CA ILE A 214 -2.79 14.74 -16.12
C ILE A 214 -4.10 15.48 -15.87
N GLU A 215 -5.12 14.77 -15.44
CA GLU A 215 -6.41 15.32 -15.05
C GLU A 215 -6.77 14.81 -13.66
N VAL A 216 -7.13 15.71 -12.76
CA VAL A 216 -7.69 15.36 -11.45
C VAL A 216 -9.04 16.03 -11.32
N ALA A 217 -10.11 15.26 -11.25
CA ALA A 217 -11.46 15.78 -11.33
C ALA A 217 -12.47 14.95 -10.50
N PRO A 218 -13.56 15.56 -10.04
CA PRO A 218 -14.66 14.83 -9.44
C PRO A 218 -15.26 13.76 -10.36
N LEU A 219 -15.69 12.65 -9.80
CA LEU A 219 -16.28 11.53 -10.55
C LEU A 219 -17.43 11.96 -11.48
N ALA A 220 -18.21 12.96 -11.09
CA ALA A 220 -19.32 13.48 -11.92
C ALA A 220 -18.86 13.99 -13.30
N TYR A 221 -17.62 14.45 -13.42
CA TYR A 221 -17.06 14.98 -14.69
C TYR A 221 -16.65 13.86 -15.67
N MET A 222 -16.72 12.60 -15.26
CA MET A 222 -16.50 11.45 -16.16
C MET A 222 -17.72 11.11 -16.99
N ARG A 223 -18.91 11.64 -16.65
CA ARG A 223 -20.15 11.32 -17.34
C ARG A 223 -20.13 11.76 -18.81
N GLY A 224 -20.54 10.86 -19.70
CA GLY A 224 -20.63 11.14 -21.13
C GLY A 224 -19.31 11.11 -21.88
N ARG A 225 -18.21 10.75 -21.22
CA ARG A 225 -16.88 10.64 -21.80
C ARG A 225 -16.57 9.18 -22.17
N THR A 226 -15.65 9.00 -23.10
CA THR A 226 -14.90 7.76 -23.35
C THR A 226 -13.43 8.06 -23.13
N LEU A 227 -12.80 7.34 -22.23
CA LEU A 227 -11.44 7.58 -21.77
C LEU A 227 -10.50 6.60 -22.48
N ASN A 228 -9.92 7.01 -23.60
CA ASN A 228 -8.98 6.21 -24.40
C ASN A 228 -7.53 6.49 -24.01
N ASN A 229 -6.65 5.50 -24.17
CA ASN A 229 -5.21 5.57 -23.93
C ASN A 229 -4.89 6.22 -22.57
N ALA A 230 -5.64 5.91 -21.54
CA ALA A 230 -5.55 6.55 -20.25
C ALA A 230 -5.33 5.54 -19.11
N TYR A 231 -4.52 5.93 -18.12
CA TYR A 231 -4.48 5.25 -16.83
C TYR A 231 -5.43 5.98 -15.87
N ILE A 232 -6.50 5.31 -15.48
CA ILE A 232 -7.61 5.92 -14.75
C ILE A 232 -7.63 5.37 -13.33
N ILE A 233 -7.67 6.25 -12.33
CA ILE A 233 -7.77 5.86 -10.92
C ILE A 233 -9.04 6.45 -10.32
N LEU A 234 -9.92 5.58 -9.83
CA LEU A 234 -11.05 5.96 -8.98
C LEU A 234 -10.71 5.65 -7.54
N ASP A 235 -10.46 6.69 -6.76
CA ASP A 235 -10.12 6.57 -5.35
C ASP A 235 -11.34 6.76 -4.44
N GLU A 236 -11.32 6.18 -3.21
CA GLU A 236 -12.43 6.18 -2.24
C GLU A 236 -13.76 5.67 -2.83
N ALA A 237 -13.65 4.65 -3.67
CA ALA A 237 -14.76 4.13 -4.46
C ALA A 237 -15.87 3.46 -3.62
N GLN A 238 -15.62 3.13 -2.34
CA GLN A 238 -16.66 2.66 -1.42
C GLN A 238 -17.79 3.68 -1.26
N ASN A 239 -17.48 4.95 -1.52
CA ASN A 239 -18.42 6.08 -1.43
C ASN A 239 -19.13 6.38 -2.75
N CYS A 240 -19.02 5.51 -3.75
CA CYS A 240 -19.82 5.57 -4.97
C CYS A 240 -21.14 4.83 -4.79
N SER A 241 -22.24 5.39 -5.33
CA SER A 241 -23.48 4.60 -5.52
C SER A 241 -23.29 3.56 -6.63
N ILE A 242 -24.22 2.60 -6.72
CA ILE A 242 -24.21 1.60 -7.80
C ILE A 242 -24.24 2.25 -9.19
N GLU A 243 -25.07 3.30 -9.36
CA GLU A 243 -25.21 4.03 -10.61
C GLU A 243 -23.92 4.79 -10.98
N GLN A 244 -23.25 5.42 -9.98
CA GLN A 244 -21.98 6.10 -10.17
C GLN A 244 -20.87 5.11 -10.57
N MET A 245 -20.80 3.97 -9.91
CA MET A 245 -19.82 2.92 -10.23
C MET A 245 -20.06 2.39 -11.65
N LYS A 246 -21.30 2.05 -12.00
CA LYS A 246 -21.64 1.62 -13.36
C LYS A 246 -21.30 2.69 -14.38
N MET A 247 -21.65 3.94 -14.11
CA MET A 247 -21.32 5.08 -14.97
C MET A 247 -19.82 5.17 -15.21
N PHE A 248 -18.99 5.05 -14.17
CA PHE A 248 -17.54 5.11 -14.27
C PHE A 248 -16.96 3.94 -15.07
N LEU A 249 -17.30 2.71 -14.71
CA LEU A 249 -16.77 1.51 -15.35
C LEU A 249 -17.05 1.46 -16.87
N THR A 250 -18.17 2.05 -17.29
CA THR A 250 -18.53 2.16 -18.71
C THR A 250 -17.84 3.33 -19.42
N ARG A 251 -16.88 4.02 -18.81
CA ARG A 251 -16.05 5.07 -19.44
C ARG A 251 -14.74 4.53 -19.97
N LEU A 252 -14.35 3.33 -19.56
CA LEU A 252 -13.10 2.72 -20.03
C LEU A 252 -13.15 2.59 -21.55
N GLY A 253 -12.16 3.20 -22.20
CA GLY A 253 -11.99 3.20 -23.65
C GLY A 253 -10.80 2.35 -24.09
N GLU A 254 -10.56 2.29 -25.37
CA GLU A 254 -9.49 1.50 -25.97
C GLU A 254 -8.10 1.94 -25.47
N GLY A 255 -7.20 0.98 -25.22
CA GLY A 255 -5.85 1.22 -24.73
C GLY A 255 -5.76 1.76 -23.29
N SER A 256 -6.87 1.73 -22.53
CA SER A 256 -6.91 2.26 -21.18
C SER A 256 -6.87 1.18 -20.13
N ARG A 257 -6.36 1.56 -18.95
CA ARG A 257 -6.38 0.75 -17.73
C ARG A 257 -7.09 1.51 -16.61
N ALA A 258 -7.82 0.81 -15.77
CA ALA A 258 -8.50 1.41 -14.64
C ALA A 258 -8.16 0.72 -13.33
N VAL A 259 -7.98 1.52 -12.29
CA VAL A 259 -7.77 1.07 -10.93
C VAL A 259 -8.83 1.67 -10.02
N ILE A 260 -9.51 0.84 -9.28
CA ILE A 260 -10.53 1.24 -8.34
C ILE A 260 -10.01 0.94 -6.93
N THR A 261 -9.77 1.97 -6.13
CA THR A 261 -9.31 1.83 -4.74
C THR A 261 -10.42 2.16 -3.76
N GLY A 262 -10.45 1.45 -2.64
CA GLY A 262 -11.44 1.72 -1.60
C GLY A 262 -11.25 0.91 -0.32
N ASP A 263 -11.96 1.34 0.72
CA ASP A 263 -12.04 0.68 2.02
C ASP A 263 -13.51 0.38 2.34
N ILE A 264 -13.89 -0.89 2.26
CA ILE A 264 -15.28 -1.31 2.50
C ILE A 264 -15.73 -1.16 3.96
N THR A 265 -14.80 -0.83 4.86
CA THR A 265 -15.13 -0.57 6.28
C THR A 265 -15.43 0.91 6.54
N GLN A 266 -15.08 1.81 5.60
CA GLN A 266 -15.21 3.27 5.72
C GLN A 266 -16.22 3.80 4.68
N ILE A 267 -17.47 3.38 4.80
CA ILE A 267 -18.55 3.80 3.89
C ILE A 267 -19.31 4.97 4.50
N ASP A 268 -19.17 6.16 3.88
CA ASP A 268 -19.82 7.40 4.29
C ASP A 268 -21.14 7.68 3.52
N LEU A 269 -21.64 6.70 2.77
CA LEU A 269 -22.90 6.84 2.05
C LEU A 269 -24.10 6.88 3.02
N PRO A 270 -25.17 7.63 2.68
CA PRO A 270 -26.44 7.54 3.39
C PRO A 270 -26.92 6.09 3.51
N ARG A 271 -27.57 5.75 4.64
CA ARG A 271 -27.99 4.37 4.95
C ARG A 271 -28.87 3.71 3.89
N GLU A 272 -29.60 4.51 3.11
CA GLU A 272 -30.48 4.02 2.03
C GLU A 272 -29.70 3.65 0.75
N LYS A 273 -28.43 4.07 0.63
CA LYS A 273 -27.60 3.83 -0.55
C LYS A 273 -26.61 2.69 -0.31
N LYS A 274 -26.59 1.73 -1.22
CA LYS A 274 -25.61 0.64 -1.22
C LYS A 274 -24.31 1.09 -1.90
N SER A 275 -23.19 0.64 -1.36
CA SER A 275 -21.87 0.89 -1.96
C SER A 275 -21.78 0.21 -3.34
N GLY A 276 -21.49 1.02 -4.35
CA GLY A 276 -21.23 0.55 -5.71
C GLY A 276 -19.95 -0.29 -5.82
N LEU A 277 -18.95 -0.04 -4.96
CA LEU A 277 -17.74 -0.85 -4.90
C LEU A 277 -18.05 -2.28 -4.49
N ILE A 278 -18.79 -2.49 -3.39
CA ILE A 278 -19.16 -3.82 -2.91
C ILE A 278 -19.99 -4.56 -3.97
N HIS A 279 -20.95 -3.86 -4.56
CA HIS A 279 -21.79 -4.42 -5.61
C HIS A 279 -20.97 -4.83 -6.84
N ALA A 280 -20.07 -3.95 -7.33
CA ALA A 280 -19.24 -4.22 -8.49
C ALA A 280 -18.30 -5.42 -8.28
N ILE A 281 -17.66 -5.52 -7.12
CA ILE A 281 -16.80 -6.67 -6.76
C ILE A 281 -17.61 -7.97 -6.81
N GLY A 282 -18.86 -7.95 -6.33
CA GLY A 282 -19.71 -9.14 -6.32
C GLY A 282 -20.08 -9.66 -7.70
N ILE A 283 -20.28 -8.77 -8.68
CA ILE A 283 -20.73 -9.15 -10.03
C ILE A 283 -19.61 -9.26 -11.07
N LEU A 284 -18.44 -8.66 -10.81
CA LEU A 284 -17.34 -8.57 -11.79
C LEU A 284 -16.16 -9.50 -11.46
N ARG A 285 -16.19 -10.24 -10.38
CA ARG A 285 -15.08 -11.08 -9.90
C ARG A 285 -14.59 -12.08 -10.96
N ASP A 286 -15.50 -12.64 -11.74
CA ASP A 286 -15.22 -13.71 -12.70
C ASP A 286 -15.16 -13.20 -14.15
N VAL A 287 -15.12 -11.87 -14.35
CA VAL A 287 -14.99 -11.27 -15.68
C VAL A 287 -13.51 -11.24 -16.07
N GLU A 288 -13.20 -11.76 -17.25
CA GLU A 288 -11.86 -11.74 -17.81
C GLU A 288 -11.32 -10.30 -17.94
N GLY A 289 -10.03 -10.10 -17.68
CA GLY A 289 -9.41 -8.76 -17.66
C GLY A 289 -9.59 -7.98 -16.35
N ILE A 290 -10.44 -8.49 -15.42
CA ILE A 290 -10.69 -7.86 -14.12
C ILE A 290 -10.02 -8.66 -12.99
N ARG A 291 -9.39 -7.93 -12.07
CA ARG A 291 -8.80 -8.54 -10.88
C ARG A 291 -9.20 -7.81 -9.61
N VAL A 292 -9.58 -8.56 -8.59
CA VAL A 292 -9.85 -8.04 -7.25
C VAL A 292 -8.71 -8.45 -6.33
N ILE A 293 -8.04 -7.49 -5.73
CA ILE A 293 -6.99 -7.69 -4.73
C ILE A 293 -7.48 -7.15 -3.39
N GLN A 294 -7.50 -8.02 -2.41
CA GLN A 294 -7.87 -7.67 -1.05
C GLN A 294 -6.61 -7.53 -0.19
N LEU A 295 -6.34 -6.31 0.23
CA LEU A 295 -5.30 -5.97 1.21
C LEU A 295 -5.91 -6.07 2.61
N THR A 296 -5.10 -6.46 3.58
CA THR A 296 -5.54 -6.74 4.95
C THR A 296 -4.84 -5.83 5.95
N HIS A 297 -5.17 -5.95 7.22
CA HIS A 297 -4.46 -5.25 8.31
C HIS A 297 -2.96 -5.56 8.33
N LYS A 298 -2.52 -6.73 7.85
CA LYS A 298 -1.11 -7.09 7.72
C LYS A 298 -0.37 -6.26 6.67
N ASP A 299 -1.09 -5.66 5.74
CA ASP A 299 -0.55 -4.79 4.70
C ASP A 299 -0.50 -3.32 5.10
N VAL A 300 -0.93 -2.98 6.31
CA VAL A 300 -0.91 -1.59 6.82
C VAL A 300 0.51 -1.16 7.14
N VAL A 301 0.99 -0.16 6.40
CA VAL A 301 2.31 0.44 6.56
C VAL A 301 2.14 1.85 7.13
N ARG A 302 2.25 1.98 8.42
CA ARG A 302 2.11 3.26 9.15
C ARG A 302 3.28 3.49 10.09
N HIS A 303 3.48 4.75 10.47
CA HIS A 303 4.40 5.11 11.53
C HIS A 303 4.01 4.41 12.83
N GLU A 304 4.97 3.89 13.57
CA GLU A 304 4.73 3.07 14.78
C GLU A 304 3.86 3.80 15.83
N LEU A 305 4.12 5.10 16.03
CA LEU A 305 3.30 5.91 16.93
C LEU A 305 1.83 5.97 16.49
N VAL A 306 1.58 6.09 15.18
CA VAL A 306 0.21 6.11 14.63
C VAL A 306 -0.49 4.77 14.86
N GLN A 307 0.21 3.65 14.72
CA GLN A 307 -0.35 2.33 15.05
C GLN A 307 -0.75 2.24 16.51
N ARG A 308 0.12 2.71 17.43
CA ARG A 308 -0.16 2.73 18.87
C ARG A 308 -1.36 3.62 19.22
N ILE A 309 -1.49 4.78 18.55
CA ILE A 309 -2.63 5.68 18.74
C ILE A 309 -3.92 4.96 18.33
N ILE A 310 -3.98 4.35 17.16
CA ILE A 310 -5.16 3.63 16.67
C ILE A 310 -5.55 2.52 17.65
N GLN A 311 -4.59 1.70 18.07
CA GLN A 311 -4.84 0.63 19.04
C GLN A 311 -5.38 1.15 20.37
N ALA A 312 -4.95 2.35 20.81
CA ALA A 312 -5.46 2.96 22.02
C ALA A 312 -6.94 3.35 21.89
N TYR A 313 -7.33 3.94 20.75
CA TYR A 313 -8.73 4.27 20.45
C TYR A 313 -9.61 3.01 20.35
N GLU A 314 -9.19 1.99 19.62
CA GLU A 314 -9.92 0.72 19.50
C GLU A 314 -10.15 0.02 20.84
N ARG A 315 -9.17 0.13 21.77
CA ARG A 315 -9.32 -0.41 23.13
C ARG A 315 -10.33 0.38 23.95
N SER A 316 -10.42 1.69 23.75
CA SER A 316 -11.40 2.55 24.41
C SER A 316 -12.82 2.20 23.96
N GLU A 317 -13.04 2.14 22.63
CA GLU A 317 -14.35 1.81 22.05
C GLU A 317 -14.88 0.42 22.46
N LYS A 318 -13.97 -0.56 22.64
CA LYS A 318 -14.33 -1.90 23.13
C LYS A 318 -14.68 -1.94 24.64
N LYS A 319 -14.33 -0.91 25.40
CA LYS A 319 -14.68 -0.82 26.83
C LYS A 319 -16.01 -0.10 27.05
N ASP A 320 -16.44 0.68 26.06
CA ASP A 320 -17.68 1.47 26.13
C ASP A 320 -18.88 0.73 25.50
N ASN A 321 -18.67 -0.45 24.88
CA ASN A 321 -19.66 -1.40 24.41
C ASN A 321 -19.70 -2.66 25.28
#